data_2a56b035d0f61b0b7ae5bf81dff38365
#
_entry.id   2a56b035d0f61b0b7ae5bf81dff38365
#
_cell.length_a   1.000
_cell.length_b   1.000
_cell.length_c   1.000
_cell.angle_alpha   90.00
_cell.angle_beta   90.00
_cell.angle_gamma   90.00
#
_symmetry.space_group_name_H-M   'P 1'
#
loop_
_entity.id
_entity.type
_entity.pdbx_description
1 polymer ?
#
loop_
_entity_poly.entity_id
_entity_poly.type
_entity_poly.pdbx_seq_one_letter_code
_entity_poly.pdbx_strand_id
1 'polypeptide(L)'
;MLAAGLPSLPGIGDNRSMRESGSLFDDPADDRQAPLAQRLRPTALAEVIGQHHLLGPGKPLRVAFESGRLHSMILWGPPGVGKTTLARLMADAFDAQFIAISAVLGGVKEIREAVERAQAAKTSGRRTVLFVDEVHRFNKAQQDAFLPHVESGLFTFVGATTENPSFEVNSALLSRATVHVLKPLDAADLTELLGRARALLAAPALTDAARDRLVAYADGDARRMLNAYENLVSTAAGVSEIDEALLEKSLGEQLRRYDKGGEQFYDTISALHKAVRGSDPDASLYWFVRMIDGGVDPRYAARRLVRMASEDIGLADPRALRMALDAAETYERLGSPEGELALAQAVVYLAVAPKSNAVYTAYNAARDFVRKDGTRAVPLRLRNAPTALMKGLDYGRGYRYAHDEEGGFAAGESYWPDDVAPAYFYAPVARGLEIRISEKLAELRRLNDEAKKAP
;
A
#
# COMPACT_ATOMS: atom_id res chain seq x y z
N MET A 1 36.98 55.46 -52.97
CA MET A 1 35.82 56.36 -53.15
C MET A 1 34.55 55.63 -52.61
N LEU A 2 33.95 56.27 -51.65
CA LEU A 2 32.57 56.11 -51.16
C LEU A 2 32.17 54.76 -50.46
N ALA A 3 32.32 54.81 -49.17
CA ALA A 3 31.57 54.00 -48.19
C ALA A 3 30.12 54.55 -48.12
N ALA A 4 29.15 53.64 -48.20
CA ALA A 4 27.75 53.94 -47.84
C ALA A 4 27.40 53.15 -46.59
N GLY A 5 27.08 53.87 -45.50
CA GLY A 5 26.70 53.31 -44.22
C GLY A 5 25.27 52.74 -44.27
N LEU A 6 25.09 51.65 -43.56
CA LEU A 6 23.78 51.06 -43.23
C LEU A 6 23.35 51.54 -41.81
N PRO A 7 22.07 51.83 -41.61
CA PRO A 7 21.59 52.32 -40.33
C PRO A 7 21.46 51.21 -39.29
N SER A 8 21.82 51.54 -38.03
CA SER A 8 21.69 50.71 -36.82
C SER A 8 20.21 50.44 -36.47
N LEU A 9 19.89 49.16 -36.33
CA LEU A 9 18.60 48.70 -35.75
C LEU A 9 18.61 48.87 -34.23
N PRO A 10 17.47 49.21 -33.61
CA PRO A 10 17.40 49.39 -32.17
C PRO A 10 17.44 48.04 -31.42
N GLY A 11 18.09 48.04 -30.29
CA GLY A 11 18.33 46.87 -29.41
C GLY A 11 17.02 46.20 -29.01
N ILE A 12 16.94 44.90 -29.27
CA ILE A 12 15.93 44.02 -28.68
C ILE A 12 16.39 43.72 -27.23
N GLY A 13 15.68 44.32 -26.30
CA GLY A 13 15.85 43.98 -24.86
C GLY A 13 15.53 42.51 -24.63
N ASP A 14 16.50 41.80 -24.11
CA ASP A 14 16.42 40.41 -23.72
C ASP A 14 15.59 40.31 -22.42
N ASN A 15 14.25 40.30 -22.58
CA ASN A 15 13.33 40.08 -21.47
C ASN A 15 12.94 38.59 -21.44
N ARG A 16 13.92 37.72 -21.22
CA ARG A 16 13.68 36.36 -20.76
C ARG A 16 13.27 36.42 -19.30
N SER A 17 11.99 36.73 -19.05
CA SER A 17 11.33 36.34 -17.82
C SER A 17 11.48 34.81 -17.71
N MET A 18 12.27 34.38 -16.74
CA MET A 18 12.27 32.98 -16.29
C MET A 18 10.83 32.61 -15.97
N ARG A 19 10.22 31.81 -16.85
CA ARG A 19 9.04 31.06 -16.48
C ARG A 19 9.50 30.08 -15.43
N GLU A 20 9.17 30.36 -14.18
CA GLU A 20 9.21 29.39 -13.09
C GLU A 20 8.51 28.14 -13.60
N SER A 21 9.18 26.99 -13.50
CA SER A 21 8.60 25.68 -13.78
C SER A 21 7.46 25.48 -12.80
N GLY A 22 6.22 25.69 -13.26
CA GLY A 22 5.02 25.45 -12.47
C GLY A 22 5.06 24.04 -11.91
N SER A 23 4.90 23.90 -10.62
CA SER A 23 4.73 22.61 -9.96
C SER A 23 3.50 21.92 -10.54
N LEU A 24 3.54 20.60 -10.72
CA LEU A 24 2.42 19.77 -11.16
C LEU A 24 1.15 19.95 -10.28
N PHE A 25 1.26 20.70 -9.20
CA PHE A 25 0.27 20.94 -8.15
C PHE A 25 -0.12 22.42 -8.00
N ASP A 26 0.40 23.33 -8.85
CA ASP A 26 -0.03 24.73 -8.83
C ASP A 26 -1.44 24.82 -9.41
N ASP A 27 -2.35 25.41 -8.66
CA ASP A 27 -3.74 25.64 -9.05
C ASP A 27 -3.82 26.87 -9.98
N PRO A 28 -4.18 26.69 -11.26
CA PRO A 28 -4.59 27.85 -12.03
C PRO A 28 -6.01 28.22 -11.57
N ALA A 29 -6.12 29.32 -10.86
CA ALA A 29 -7.42 29.93 -10.60
C ALA A 29 -8.15 30.13 -11.96
N ASP A 30 -9.37 29.57 -12.07
CA ASP A 30 -10.33 29.78 -13.15
C ASP A 30 -9.98 29.17 -14.53
N ASP A 31 -9.61 27.89 -14.56
CA ASP A 31 -9.45 27.19 -15.85
C ASP A 31 -10.64 26.26 -16.13
N ARG A 32 -11.56 26.71 -17.02
CA ARG A 32 -12.69 25.88 -17.50
C ARG A 32 -12.20 24.61 -18.25
N GLN A 33 -10.93 24.54 -18.58
CA GLN A 33 -10.29 23.39 -19.24
C GLN A 33 -9.68 22.40 -18.24
N ALA A 34 -9.62 22.75 -16.94
CA ALA A 34 -9.12 21.81 -15.94
C ALA A 34 -10.05 20.59 -15.81
N PRO A 35 -9.51 19.38 -15.58
CA PRO A 35 -10.30 18.16 -15.38
C PRO A 35 -11.39 18.35 -14.31
N LEU A 36 -12.55 17.75 -14.52
CA LEU A 36 -13.70 17.87 -13.64
C LEU A 36 -13.37 17.55 -12.17
N ALA A 37 -12.52 16.56 -11.95
CA ALA A 37 -12.04 16.19 -10.62
C ALA A 37 -11.22 17.30 -9.91
N GLN A 38 -10.60 18.20 -10.66
CA GLN A 38 -9.92 19.36 -10.12
C GLN A 38 -10.90 20.52 -9.85
N ARG A 39 -11.80 20.76 -10.76
CA ARG A 39 -12.84 21.81 -10.66
C ARG A 39 -13.80 21.58 -9.50
N LEU A 40 -14.08 20.32 -9.15
CA LEU A 40 -14.94 19.92 -8.03
C LEU A 40 -14.18 19.67 -6.74
N ARG A 41 -12.88 20.02 -6.68
CA ARG A 41 -12.13 19.85 -5.44
C ARG A 41 -12.71 20.77 -4.35
N PRO A 42 -13.06 20.23 -3.17
CA PRO A 42 -13.52 21.01 -2.03
C PRO A 42 -12.54 22.13 -1.67
N THR A 43 -13.07 23.31 -1.41
CA THR A 43 -12.34 24.49 -0.93
C THR A 43 -12.57 24.74 0.57
N ALA A 44 -13.56 24.09 1.15
CA ALA A 44 -13.86 24.14 2.58
C ALA A 44 -14.12 22.73 3.13
N LEU A 45 -13.85 22.55 4.44
CA LEU A 45 -14.04 21.25 5.09
C LEU A 45 -15.50 20.76 5.03
N ALA A 46 -16.47 21.68 5.04
CA ALA A 46 -17.90 21.35 4.93
C ALA A 46 -18.30 20.79 3.56
N GLU A 47 -17.50 21.00 2.54
CA GLU A 47 -17.74 20.51 1.18
C GLU A 47 -17.19 19.10 0.95
N VAL A 48 -16.36 18.59 1.89
CA VAL A 48 -15.77 17.26 1.76
C VAL A 48 -16.86 16.20 1.90
N ILE A 49 -16.98 15.39 0.85
CA ILE A 49 -17.90 14.25 0.82
C ILE A 49 -17.21 13.03 1.41
N GLY A 50 -17.94 12.26 2.20
CA GLY A 50 -17.45 11.04 2.83
C GLY A 50 -16.51 11.28 4.01
N GLN A 51 -15.74 10.26 4.36
CA GLN A 51 -14.77 10.25 5.48
C GLN A 51 -15.37 10.66 6.84
N HIS A 52 -16.65 10.39 7.08
CA HIS A 52 -17.39 10.81 8.29
C HIS A 52 -16.76 10.30 9.58
N HIS A 53 -16.05 9.15 9.54
CA HIS A 53 -15.32 8.59 10.67
C HIS A 53 -14.09 9.41 11.08
N LEU A 54 -13.56 10.27 10.19
CA LEU A 54 -12.42 11.16 10.44
C LEU A 54 -12.85 12.63 10.60
N LEU A 55 -13.87 13.06 9.85
CA LEU A 55 -14.29 14.45 9.70
C LEU A 55 -15.62 14.78 10.37
N GLY A 56 -16.32 13.79 10.91
CA GLY A 56 -17.56 14.02 11.68
C GLY A 56 -17.30 14.82 12.96
N PRO A 57 -18.34 15.36 13.60
CA PRO A 57 -18.21 16.11 14.85
C PRO A 57 -17.44 15.34 15.92
N GLY A 58 -16.42 15.97 16.52
CA GLY A 58 -15.57 15.36 17.55
C GLY A 58 -14.57 14.30 17.05
N LYS A 59 -14.47 14.07 15.76
CA LYS A 59 -13.52 13.09 15.18
C LYS A 59 -12.11 13.69 15.06
N PRO A 60 -11.06 12.85 15.05
CA PRO A 60 -9.66 13.30 15.18
C PRO A 60 -9.23 14.37 14.20
N LEU A 61 -9.50 14.20 12.89
CA LEU A 61 -9.13 15.21 11.89
C LEU A 61 -9.97 16.46 12.03
N ARG A 62 -11.27 16.35 12.33
CA ARG A 62 -12.14 17.49 12.57
C ARG A 62 -11.63 18.35 13.71
N VAL A 63 -11.29 17.72 14.84
CA VAL A 63 -10.72 18.41 16.02
C VAL A 63 -9.39 19.08 15.66
N ALA A 64 -8.54 18.45 14.87
CA ALA A 64 -7.29 19.06 14.41
C ALA A 64 -7.55 20.34 13.59
N PHE A 65 -8.49 20.30 12.65
CA PHE A 65 -8.91 21.47 11.88
C PHE A 65 -9.47 22.60 12.78
N GLU A 66 -10.35 22.27 13.73
CA GLU A 66 -11.02 23.25 14.60
C GLU A 66 -10.07 23.84 15.67
N SER A 67 -9.11 23.04 16.15
CA SER A 67 -8.16 23.50 17.19
C SER A 67 -7.00 24.34 16.69
N GLY A 68 -6.83 24.46 15.36
CA GLY A 68 -5.70 25.18 14.78
C GLY A 68 -4.34 24.51 14.99
N ARG A 69 -4.31 23.24 15.41
CA ARG A 69 -3.08 22.48 15.71
C ARG A 69 -2.80 21.46 14.61
N LEU A 70 -1.89 21.81 13.71
CA LEU A 70 -1.35 20.89 12.74
C LEU A 70 -0.37 19.93 13.41
N HIS A 71 -0.53 18.65 13.14
CA HIS A 71 0.46 17.62 13.47
C HIS A 71 0.81 16.81 12.21
N SER A 72 2.00 16.25 12.17
CA SER A 72 2.43 15.42 11.06
C SER A 72 1.60 14.13 11.01
N MET A 73 1.26 13.69 9.78
CA MET A 73 0.36 12.57 9.58
C MET A 73 0.65 11.78 8.30
N ILE A 74 0.15 10.57 8.27
CA ILE A 74 0.09 9.71 7.08
C ILE A 74 -1.39 9.50 6.73
N LEU A 75 -1.78 9.87 5.52
CA LEU A 75 -3.09 9.62 4.95
C LEU A 75 -3.03 8.31 4.14
N TRP A 76 -3.56 7.25 4.69
CA TRP A 76 -3.55 5.93 4.07
C TRP A 76 -4.94 5.56 3.55
N GLY A 77 -5.03 5.15 2.29
CA GLY A 77 -6.28 4.68 1.68
C GLY A 77 -6.18 4.54 0.17
N PRO A 78 -7.19 3.96 -0.49
CA PRO A 78 -7.20 3.72 -1.92
C PRO A 78 -7.10 5.02 -2.74
N PRO A 79 -6.89 4.96 -4.05
CA PRO A 79 -6.89 6.15 -4.90
C PRO A 79 -8.27 6.85 -4.89
N GLY A 80 -8.29 8.14 -5.22
CA GLY A 80 -9.52 8.91 -5.40
C GLY A 80 -10.34 9.24 -4.16
N VAL A 81 -9.90 8.88 -2.95
CA VAL A 81 -10.65 9.09 -1.67
C VAL A 81 -10.40 10.44 -1.00
N GLY A 82 -9.63 11.35 -1.64
CA GLY A 82 -9.45 12.73 -1.17
C GLY A 82 -8.18 12.99 -0.36
N LYS A 83 -7.14 12.13 -0.36
CA LYS A 83 -5.88 12.35 0.38
C LYS A 83 -5.25 13.71 0.10
N THR A 84 -5.00 14.02 -1.17
CA THR A 84 -4.41 15.31 -1.60
C THR A 84 -5.34 16.50 -1.28
N THR A 85 -6.65 16.31 -1.42
CA THR A 85 -7.66 17.33 -1.09
C THR A 85 -7.60 17.71 0.39
N LEU A 86 -7.58 16.73 1.29
CA LEU A 86 -7.47 16.98 2.72
C LEU A 86 -6.18 17.69 3.10
N ALA A 87 -5.06 17.31 2.49
CA ALA A 87 -3.77 17.97 2.74
C ALA A 87 -3.78 19.45 2.32
N ARG A 88 -4.41 19.79 1.18
CA ARG A 88 -4.58 21.18 0.74
C ARG A 88 -5.51 21.97 1.67
N LEU A 89 -6.68 21.43 1.99
CA LEU A 89 -7.61 22.04 2.91
C LEU A 89 -6.97 22.33 4.29
N MET A 90 -6.06 21.45 4.74
CA MET A 90 -5.28 21.73 5.94
C MET A 90 -4.37 22.95 5.77
N ALA A 91 -3.64 23.02 4.66
CA ALA A 91 -2.75 24.15 4.42
C ALA A 91 -3.53 25.47 4.37
N ASP A 92 -4.66 25.49 3.68
CA ASP A 92 -5.53 26.66 3.53
C ASP A 92 -6.15 27.06 4.87
N ALA A 93 -6.69 26.11 5.64
CA ALA A 93 -7.29 26.36 6.95
C ALA A 93 -6.32 26.98 7.97
N PHE A 94 -5.01 26.79 7.78
CA PHE A 94 -3.97 27.26 8.70
C PHE A 94 -3.10 28.39 8.11
N ASP A 95 -3.49 28.95 6.97
CA ASP A 95 -2.71 29.94 6.21
C ASP A 95 -1.25 29.47 6.04
N ALA A 96 -1.06 28.19 5.74
CA ALA A 96 0.24 27.60 5.58
C ALA A 96 0.62 27.53 4.08
N GLN A 97 1.90 27.66 3.79
CA GLN A 97 2.41 27.35 2.46
C GLN A 97 2.25 25.86 2.18
N PHE A 98 1.60 25.51 1.08
CA PHE A 98 1.50 24.14 0.61
C PHE A 98 2.66 23.82 -0.34
N ILE A 99 3.47 22.83 0.01
CA ILE A 99 4.54 22.31 -0.86
C ILE A 99 4.22 20.85 -1.12
N ALA A 100 4.14 20.47 -2.39
CA ALA A 100 3.86 19.08 -2.78
C ALA A 100 5.05 18.45 -3.49
N ILE A 101 5.37 17.22 -3.13
CA ILE A 101 6.36 16.35 -3.77
C ILE A 101 5.65 15.06 -4.20
N SER A 102 5.89 14.61 -5.42
CA SER A 102 5.51 13.26 -5.84
C SER A 102 6.70 12.32 -5.68
N ALA A 103 6.57 11.29 -4.85
CA ALA A 103 7.64 10.29 -4.68
C ALA A 103 7.85 9.40 -5.92
N VAL A 104 6.92 9.45 -6.88
CA VAL A 104 7.06 8.74 -8.18
C VAL A 104 8.04 9.45 -9.11
N LEU A 105 8.02 10.78 -9.12
CA LEU A 105 8.83 11.62 -10.02
C LEU A 105 9.99 12.30 -9.31
N GLY A 106 9.91 12.43 -7.98
CA GLY A 106 10.85 13.18 -7.15
C GLY A 106 11.96 12.31 -6.57
N GLY A 107 13.06 12.98 -6.20
CA GLY A 107 14.22 12.39 -5.54
C GLY A 107 14.80 13.30 -4.44
N VAL A 108 16.06 13.11 -4.13
CA VAL A 108 16.77 13.90 -3.09
C VAL A 108 16.81 15.40 -3.42
N LYS A 109 16.81 15.75 -4.71
CA LYS A 109 16.82 17.14 -5.18
C LYS A 109 15.54 17.87 -4.78
N GLU A 110 14.41 17.29 -5.08
CA GLU A 110 13.09 17.83 -4.77
C GLU A 110 12.86 17.96 -3.25
N ILE A 111 13.41 17.01 -2.48
CA ILE A 111 13.38 17.11 -1.01
C ILE A 111 14.16 18.33 -0.53
N ARG A 112 15.36 18.59 -1.07
CA ARG A 112 16.19 19.75 -0.71
C ARG A 112 15.51 21.07 -1.08
N GLU A 113 14.97 21.16 -2.30
CA GLU A 113 14.23 22.35 -2.75
C GLU A 113 13.01 22.63 -1.87
N ALA A 114 12.28 21.60 -1.44
CA ALA A 114 11.17 21.76 -0.52
C ALA A 114 11.62 22.25 0.87
N VAL A 115 12.75 21.78 1.37
CA VAL A 115 13.35 22.24 2.64
C VAL A 115 13.76 23.72 2.53
N GLU A 116 14.41 24.12 1.44
CA GLU A 116 14.79 25.52 1.20
C GLU A 116 13.56 26.44 1.13
N ARG A 117 12.52 26.03 0.42
CA ARG A 117 11.24 26.78 0.35
C ARG A 117 10.57 26.88 1.72
N ALA A 118 10.58 25.81 2.52
CA ALA A 118 10.03 25.82 3.87
C ALA A 118 10.84 26.73 4.81
N GLN A 119 12.16 26.79 4.67
CA GLN A 119 13.01 27.73 5.42
C GLN A 119 12.73 29.17 5.06
N ALA A 120 12.58 29.49 3.79
CA ALA A 120 12.20 30.82 3.31
C ALA A 120 10.82 31.23 3.86
N ALA A 121 9.83 30.33 3.83
CA ALA A 121 8.52 30.58 4.41
C ALA A 121 8.59 30.87 5.92
N LYS A 122 9.37 30.08 6.66
CA LYS A 122 9.57 30.28 8.11
C LYS A 122 10.20 31.63 8.41
N THR A 123 11.14 32.09 7.59
CA THR A 123 11.77 33.41 7.73
C THR A 123 10.76 34.56 7.55
N SER A 124 9.76 34.37 6.68
CA SER A 124 8.64 35.30 6.50
C SER A 124 7.48 35.06 7.48
N GLY A 125 7.67 34.24 8.52
CA GLY A 125 6.67 33.96 9.54
C GLY A 125 5.53 33.04 9.13
N ARG A 126 5.62 32.42 7.95
CA ARG A 126 4.60 31.52 7.40
C ARG A 126 4.89 30.07 7.73
N ARG A 127 3.87 29.31 8.15
CA ARG A 127 3.94 27.86 8.35
C ARG A 127 4.01 27.14 7.02
N THR A 128 4.51 25.92 7.02
CA THR A 128 4.55 25.07 5.81
C THR A 128 3.91 23.72 6.08
N VAL A 129 3.06 23.28 5.16
CA VAL A 129 2.60 21.89 5.03
C VAL A 129 3.36 21.27 3.86
N LEU A 130 4.17 20.26 4.16
CA LEU A 130 4.85 19.46 3.14
C LEU A 130 4.04 18.20 2.87
N PHE A 131 3.44 18.13 1.68
CA PHE A 131 2.71 16.96 1.20
C PHE A 131 3.59 16.09 0.34
N VAL A 132 3.69 14.79 0.69
CA VAL A 132 4.44 13.79 -0.09
C VAL A 132 3.46 12.75 -0.60
N ASP A 133 3.20 12.79 -1.91
CA ASP A 133 2.33 11.81 -2.55
C ASP A 133 3.05 10.51 -2.83
N GLU A 134 2.38 9.38 -2.57
CA GLU A 134 2.91 8.01 -2.70
C GLU A 134 4.23 7.82 -1.93
N VAL A 135 4.26 8.27 -0.66
CA VAL A 135 5.47 8.27 0.20
C VAL A 135 6.18 6.91 0.27
N HIS A 136 5.47 5.81 0.06
CA HIS A 136 6.02 4.46 0.01
C HIS A 136 6.99 4.21 -1.16
N ARG A 137 6.97 5.07 -2.19
CA ARG A 137 7.91 5.00 -3.33
C ARG A 137 9.31 5.52 -2.98
N PHE A 138 9.43 6.32 -1.94
CA PHE A 138 10.73 6.74 -1.44
C PHE A 138 11.43 5.59 -0.69
N ASN A 139 12.71 5.39 -0.96
CA ASN A 139 13.53 4.47 -0.19
C ASN A 139 13.76 4.97 1.25
N LYS A 140 14.29 4.11 2.13
CA LYS A 140 14.49 4.44 3.55
C LYS A 140 15.33 5.70 3.77
N ALA A 141 16.41 5.89 3.02
CA ALA A 141 17.27 7.06 3.15
C ALA A 141 16.57 8.36 2.73
N GLN A 142 15.70 8.31 1.72
CA GLN A 142 14.87 9.45 1.31
C GLN A 142 13.79 9.75 2.35
N GLN A 143 13.18 8.74 2.96
CA GLN A 143 12.23 8.94 4.06
C GLN A 143 12.94 9.50 5.30
N ASP A 144 14.15 9.06 5.62
CA ASP A 144 14.95 9.56 6.74
C ASP A 144 15.34 11.05 6.55
N ALA A 145 15.48 11.51 5.31
CA ALA A 145 15.80 12.91 5.03
C ALA A 145 14.76 13.91 5.55
N PHE A 146 13.52 13.49 5.79
CA PHE A 146 12.49 14.34 6.37
C PHE A 146 12.59 14.47 7.90
N LEU A 147 13.20 13.50 8.59
CA LEU A 147 13.16 13.39 10.05
C LEU A 147 13.67 14.63 10.78
N PRO A 148 14.87 15.19 10.46
CA PRO A 148 15.39 16.37 11.16
C PRO A 148 14.45 17.58 11.06
N HIS A 149 13.76 17.69 9.93
CA HIS A 149 12.89 18.82 9.63
C HIS A 149 11.51 18.68 10.26
N VAL A 150 10.99 17.44 10.37
CA VAL A 150 9.78 17.12 11.14
C VAL A 150 10.01 17.36 12.63
N GLU A 151 11.16 16.91 13.16
CA GLU A 151 11.53 17.10 14.57
C GLU A 151 11.73 18.57 14.95
N SER A 152 12.35 19.36 14.06
CA SER A 152 12.55 20.80 14.29
C SER A 152 11.30 21.65 14.06
N GLY A 153 10.20 21.03 13.61
CA GLY A 153 8.96 21.76 13.26
C GLY A 153 9.15 22.74 12.11
N LEU A 154 10.08 22.48 11.19
CA LEU A 154 10.26 23.31 9.99
C LEU A 154 9.02 23.29 9.12
N PHE A 155 8.41 22.13 8.98
CA PHE A 155 7.14 21.93 8.31
C PHE A 155 6.29 20.85 9.00
N THR A 156 4.99 20.88 8.79
CA THR A 156 4.09 19.76 9.09
C THR A 156 4.14 18.78 7.94
N PHE A 157 4.53 17.54 8.21
CA PHE A 157 4.63 16.49 7.22
C PHE A 157 3.27 15.80 7.02
N VAL A 158 2.81 15.70 5.77
CA VAL A 158 1.62 14.95 5.38
C VAL A 158 1.99 13.97 4.28
N GLY A 159 2.20 12.72 4.64
CA GLY A 159 2.44 11.64 3.68
C GLY A 159 1.13 11.04 3.18
N ALA A 160 1.01 10.78 1.88
CA ALA A 160 -0.09 10.01 1.31
C ALA A 160 0.42 8.68 0.78
N THR A 161 -0.34 7.62 0.97
CA THR A 161 0.00 6.28 0.46
C THR A 161 -1.24 5.44 0.19
N THR A 162 -1.15 4.59 -0.82
CA THR A 162 -2.13 3.53 -1.09
C THR A 162 -1.73 2.20 -0.44
N GLU A 163 -0.45 2.03 -0.09
CA GLU A 163 0.08 0.82 0.52
C GLU A 163 0.05 0.91 2.06
N ASN A 164 0.09 -0.25 2.72
CA ASN A 164 0.05 -0.29 4.18
C ASN A 164 1.30 0.35 4.79
N PRO A 165 1.17 1.49 5.50
CA PRO A 165 2.31 2.24 6.03
C PRO A 165 3.15 1.44 7.03
N SER A 166 2.59 0.44 7.70
CA SER A 166 3.33 -0.40 8.64
C SER A 166 4.45 -1.23 7.99
N PHE A 167 4.38 -1.44 6.67
CA PHE A 167 5.38 -2.19 5.91
C PHE A 167 6.28 -1.28 5.07
N GLU A 168 5.72 -0.18 4.58
CA GLU A 168 6.34 0.63 3.53
C GLU A 168 6.93 1.96 4.04
N VAL A 169 6.47 2.44 5.20
CA VAL A 169 6.99 3.67 5.81
C VAL A 169 7.91 3.31 6.96
N ASN A 170 9.06 3.98 7.06
CA ASN A 170 10.02 3.68 8.12
C ASN A 170 9.44 3.98 9.52
N SER A 171 9.88 3.22 10.51
CA SER A 171 9.38 3.31 11.87
C SER A 171 9.67 4.66 12.54
N ALA A 172 10.76 5.31 12.15
CA ALA A 172 11.13 6.62 12.69
C ALA A 172 10.14 7.71 12.23
N LEU A 173 9.69 7.67 10.98
CA LEU A 173 8.68 8.59 10.48
C LEU A 173 7.30 8.27 11.06
N LEU A 174 6.94 6.97 11.16
CA LEU A 174 5.68 6.54 11.79
C LEU A 174 5.57 6.93 13.27
N SER A 175 6.67 6.97 13.99
CA SER A 175 6.67 7.40 15.41
C SER A 175 6.38 8.90 15.60
N ARG A 176 6.48 9.70 14.52
CA ARG A 176 6.30 11.16 14.51
C ARG A 176 5.07 11.63 13.74
N ALA A 177 4.36 10.70 13.10
CA ALA A 177 3.19 10.99 12.28
C ALA A 177 2.01 10.10 12.67
N THR A 178 0.84 10.70 12.85
CA THR A 178 -0.39 9.95 13.12
C THR A 178 -0.95 9.35 11.83
N VAL A 179 -1.25 8.05 11.83
CA VAL A 179 -1.85 7.40 10.65
C VAL A 179 -3.37 7.59 10.67
N HIS A 180 -3.91 8.18 9.61
CA HIS A 180 -5.35 8.29 9.37
C HIS A 180 -5.74 7.40 8.17
N VAL A 181 -6.67 6.49 8.41
CA VAL A 181 -7.15 5.55 7.39
C VAL A 181 -8.36 6.16 6.67
N LEU A 182 -8.20 6.46 5.39
CA LEU A 182 -9.30 6.89 4.53
C LEU A 182 -9.98 5.66 3.90
N LYS A 183 -11.30 5.68 3.89
CA LYS A 183 -12.11 4.61 3.31
C LYS A 183 -12.51 4.95 1.87
N PRO A 184 -12.81 3.95 1.03
CA PRO A 184 -13.54 4.19 -0.22
C PRO A 184 -14.80 5.01 0.04
N LEU A 185 -15.18 5.86 -0.89
CA LEU A 185 -16.47 6.56 -0.83
C LEU A 185 -17.61 5.55 -1.03
N ASP A 186 -18.65 5.67 -0.25
CA ASP A 186 -19.81 4.81 -0.44
C ASP A 186 -20.71 5.27 -1.60
N ALA A 187 -21.74 4.50 -1.92
CA ALA A 187 -22.64 4.80 -3.04
C ALA A 187 -23.41 6.11 -2.85
N ALA A 188 -23.72 6.47 -1.60
CA ALA A 188 -24.41 7.73 -1.29
C ALA A 188 -23.46 8.92 -1.49
N ASP A 189 -22.22 8.81 -1.01
CA ASP A 189 -21.17 9.79 -1.19
C ASP A 189 -20.91 10.07 -2.69
N LEU A 190 -20.77 9.00 -3.48
CA LEU A 190 -20.55 9.12 -4.93
C LEU A 190 -21.76 9.69 -5.67
N THR A 191 -22.97 9.34 -5.25
CA THR A 191 -24.20 9.91 -5.82
C THR A 191 -24.32 11.40 -5.55
N GLU A 192 -23.96 11.84 -4.34
CA GLU A 192 -23.91 13.26 -4.00
C GLU A 192 -22.87 14.00 -4.87
N LEU A 193 -21.67 13.43 -4.99
CA LEU A 193 -20.60 14.01 -5.83
C LEU A 193 -21.02 14.11 -7.31
N LEU A 194 -21.70 13.09 -7.82
CA LEU A 194 -22.23 13.06 -9.17
C LEU A 194 -23.30 14.16 -9.38
N GLY A 195 -24.13 14.40 -8.38
CA GLY A 195 -25.11 15.50 -8.37
C GLY A 195 -24.44 16.87 -8.48
N ARG A 196 -23.34 17.09 -7.74
CA ARG A 196 -22.52 18.32 -7.85
C ARG A 196 -21.86 18.45 -9.22
N ALA A 197 -21.34 17.34 -9.76
CA ALA A 197 -20.72 17.30 -11.09
C ALA A 197 -21.73 17.66 -12.19
N ARG A 198 -22.94 17.10 -12.12
CA ARG A 198 -24.01 17.40 -13.04
C ARG A 198 -24.41 18.87 -13.03
N ALA A 199 -24.55 19.45 -11.84
CA ALA A 199 -24.90 20.86 -11.69
C ALA A 199 -23.82 21.77 -12.29
N LEU A 200 -22.53 21.46 -12.04
CA LEU A 200 -21.40 22.24 -12.56
C LEU A 200 -21.30 22.21 -14.10
N LEU A 201 -21.60 21.05 -14.71
CA LEU A 201 -21.54 20.87 -16.17
C LEU A 201 -22.84 21.24 -16.86
N ALA A 202 -23.91 21.59 -16.13
CA ALA A 202 -25.28 21.73 -16.65
C ALA A 202 -25.68 20.55 -17.55
N ALA A 203 -25.28 19.33 -17.15
CA ALA A 203 -25.43 18.13 -17.95
C ALA A 203 -26.84 17.52 -17.83
N PRO A 204 -27.27 16.70 -18.82
CA PRO A 204 -28.55 15.96 -18.76
C PRO A 204 -28.65 15.09 -17.50
N ALA A 205 -29.88 14.70 -17.13
CA ALA A 205 -30.10 13.75 -16.07
C ALA A 205 -29.58 12.37 -16.49
N LEU A 206 -29.15 11.56 -15.50
CA LEU A 206 -28.95 10.13 -15.70
C LEU A 206 -30.22 9.40 -15.27
N THR A 207 -30.57 8.33 -15.99
CA THR A 207 -31.53 7.35 -15.45
C THR A 207 -30.98 6.74 -14.16
N ASP A 208 -31.84 6.24 -13.28
CA ASP A 208 -31.40 5.57 -12.04
C ASP A 208 -30.45 4.41 -12.33
N ALA A 209 -30.75 3.62 -13.36
CA ALA A 209 -29.90 2.50 -13.79
C ALA A 209 -28.52 2.96 -14.27
N ALA A 210 -28.44 4.00 -15.09
CA ALA A 210 -27.16 4.56 -15.56
C ALA A 210 -26.34 5.16 -14.41
N ARG A 211 -27.01 5.87 -13.47
CA ARG A 211 -26.37 6.40 -12.26
C ARG A 211 -25.77 5.29 -11.41
N ASP A 212 -26.58 4.28 -11.07
CA ASP A 212 -26.15 3.20 -10.19
C ASP A 212 -24.99 2.39 -10.80
N ARG A 213 -25.01 2.21 -12.12
CA ARG A 213 -23.93 1.56 -12.85
C ARG A 213 -22.65 2.38 -12.90
N LEU A 214 -22.74 3.72 -13.05
CA LEU A 214 -21.60 4.62 -13.00
C LEU A 214 -20.99 4.67 -11.57
N VAL A 215 -21.83 4.70 -10.55
CA VAL A 215 -21.42 4.65 -9.13
C VAL A 215 -20.73 3.32 -8.83
N ALA A 216 -21.28 2.20 -9.28
CA ALA A 216 -20.63 0.89 -9.16
C ALA A 216 -19.28 0.83 -9.89
N TYR A 217 -19.19 1.41 -11.10
CA TYR A 217 -17.94 1.52 -11.84
C TYR A 217 -16.85 2.29 -11.08
N ALA A 218 -17.22 3.31 -10.32
CA ALA A 218 -16.28 4.13 -9.57
C ALA A 218 -15.61 3.39 -8.39
N ASP A 219 -16.30 2.42 -7.78
CA ASP A 219 -15.78 1.59 -6.68
C ASP A 219 -15.11 2.40 -5.55
N GLY A 220 -15.77 3.45 -5.13
CA GLY A 220 -15.26 4.32 -4.08
C GLY A 220 -14.19 5.35 -4.53
N ASP A 221 -13.81 5.37 -5.82
CA ASP A 221 -12.85 6.32 -6.39
C ASP A 221 -13.57 7.50 -7.05
N ALA A 222 -13.60 8.66 -6.37
CA ALA A 222 -14.20 9.89 -6.89
C ALA A 222 -13.56 10.36 -8.21
N ARG A 223 -12.25 10.23 -8.35
CA ARG A 223 -11.53 10.68 -9.56
C ARG A 223 -11.92 9.85 -10.77
N ARG A 224 -12.01 8.53 -10.59
CA ARG A 224 -12.48 7.60 -11.63
C ARG A 224 -13.89 7.94 -12.09
N MET A 225 -14.81 8.15 -11.12
CA MET A 225 -16.18 8.53 -11.44
C MET A 225 -16.26 9.84 -12.22
N LEU A 226 -15.58 10.87 -11.74
CA LEU A 226 -15.63 12.20 -12.35
C LEU A 226 -15.04 12.20 -13.76
N ASN A 227 -13.93 11.48 -13.98
CA ASN A 227 -13.34 11.34 -15.32
C ASN A 227 -14.26 10.58 -16.27
N ALA A 228 -14.87 9.50 -15.81
CA ALA A 228 -15.84 8.74 -16.61
C ALA A 228 -17.08 9.59 -16.94
N TYR A 229 -17.56 10.34 -15.96
CA TYR A 229 -18.72 11.23 -16.16
C TYR A 229 -18.41 12.39 -17.11
N GLU A 230 -17.24 13.01 -17.02
CA GLU A 230 -16.80 14.07 -17.94
C GLU A 230 -16.75 13.57 -19.39
N ASN A 231 -16.18 12.39 -19.61
CA ASN A 231 -16.17 11.73 -20.93
C ASN A 231 -17.58 11.39 -21.41
N LEU A 232 -18.44 10.90 -20.53
CA LEU A 232 -19.83 10.59 -20.85
C LEU A 232 -20.60 11.83 -21.29
N VAL A 233 -20.49 12.94 -20.55
CA VAL A 233 -21.15 14.21 -20.88
C VAL A 233 -20.66 14.76 -22.21
N SER A 234 -19.37 14.62 -22.52
CA SER A 234 -18.82 15.07 -23.82
C SER A 234 -19.42 14.33 -25.02
N THR A 235 -19.84 13.08 -24.83
CA THR A 235 -20.50 12.25 -25.84
C THR A 235 -22.03 12.38 -25.85
N ALA A 236 -22.61 12.97 -24.81
CA ALA A 236 -24.05 13.12 -24.62
C ALA A 236 -24.63 14.42 -25.21
N ALA A 237 -23.91 15.06 -26.15
CA ALA A 237 -24.38 16.31 -26.76
C ALA A 237 -25.74 16.13 -27.48
N GLY A 238 -26.75 16.92 -27.06
CA GLY A 238 -28.06 16.93 -27.68
C GLY A 238 -29.06 15.89 -27.16
N VAL A 239 -28.70 15.08 -26.15
CA VAL A 239 -29.67 14.19 -25.49
C VAL A 239 -30.30 14.86 -24.27
N SER A 240 -31.57 14.53 -23.99
CA SER A 240 -32.29 15.05 -22.81
C SER A 240 -32.00 14.27 -21.54
N GLU A 241 -31.61 13.00 -21.67
CA GLU A 241 -31.32 12.09 -20.58
C GLU A 241 -30.27 11.07 -20.97
N ILE A 242 -29.38 10.69 -20.04
CA ILE A 242 -28.32 9.72 -20.22
C ILE A 242 -28.79 8.37 -19.69
N ASP A 243 -28.97 7.41 -20.56
CA ASP A 243 -29.38 6.05 -20.26
C ASP A 243 -28.17 5.06 -20.20
N GLU A 244 -28.44 3.80 -19.87
CA GLU A 244 -27.44 2.75 -19.83
C GLU A 244 -26.80 2.46 -21.20
N ALA A 245 -27.56 2.61 -22.29
CA ALA A 245 -27.05 2.36 -23.63
C ALA A 245 -26.01 3.39 -24.04
N LEU A 246 -26.23 4.67 -23.70
CA LEU A 246 -25.26 5.73 -23.92
C LEU A 246 -24.03 5.55 -23.00
N LEU A 247 -24.25 5.13 -21.75
CA LEU A 247 -23.17 4.81 -20.82
C LEU A 247 -22.28 3.67 -21.36
N GLU A 248 -22.89 2.59 -21.85
CA GLU A 248 -22.16 1.46 -22.47
C GLU A 248 -21.40 1.90 -23.73
N LYS A 249 -22.00 2.73 -24.56
CA LYS A 249 -21.35 3.24 -25.76
C LYS A 249 -20.13 4.11 -25.44
N SER A 250 -20.22 4.92 -24.37
CA SER A 250 -19.15 5.88 -23.99
C SER A 250 -18.02 5.24 -23.20
N LEU A 251 -18.32 4.31 -22.30
CA LEU A 251 -17.34 3.65 -21.41
C LEU A 251 -16.96 2.25 -21.88
N GLY A 252 -17.68 1.66 -22.82
CA GLY A 252 -17.37 0.47 -23.59
C GLY A 252 -16.75 -0.69 -22.80
N GLU A 253 -15.56 -1.10 -23.19
CA GLU A 253 -14.81 -2.16 -22.52
C GLU A 253 -14.47 -1.87 -21.05
N GLN A 254 -14.38 -0.59 -20.66
CA GLN A 254 -14.07 -0.20 -19.29
C GLN A 254 -15.19 -0.59 -18.33
N LEU A 255 -16.47 -0.46 -18.74
CA LEU A 255 -17.60 -0.92 -17.94
C LEU A 255 -17.68 -2.44 -17.85
N ARG A 256 -17.39 -3.15 -18.96
CA ARG A 256 -17.39 -4.62 -18.98
C ARG A 256 -16.33 -5.21 -18.05
N ARG A 257 -15.18 -4.58 -17.98
CA ARG A 257 -14.12 -4.94 -17.01
C ARG A 257 -14.56 -4.70 -15.57
N TYR A 258 -15.49 -3.77 -15.36
CA TYR A 258 -15.85 -3.29 -14.02
C TYR A 258 -17.13 -3.89 -13.42
N ASP A 259 -18.11 -4.32 -14.22
CA ASP A 259 -19.27 -5.12 -13.72
C ASP A 259 -18.82 -6.36 -12.92
N LYS A 260 -17.51 -6.58 -12.86
CA LYS A 260 -16.82 -7.65 -12.17
C LYS A 260 -15.98 -7.18 -10.95
N GLY A 261 -16.05 -5.90 -10.54
CA GLY A 261 -15.31 -5.32 -9.41
C GLY A 261 -16.18 -4.89 -8.23
N GLY A 262 -15.57 -4.64 -7.09
CA GLY A 262 -16.25 -4.29 -5.84
C GLY A 262 -16.33 -5.47 -4.89
N GLU A 263 -17.45 -5.67 -4.23
CA GLU A 263 -17.68 -6.82 -3.34
C GLU A 263 -17.38 -8.16 -4.03
N GLN A 264 -17.73 -8.28 -5.33
CA GLN A 264 -17.38 -9.43 -6.17
C GLN A 264 -15.86 -9.65 -6.34
N PHE A 265 -15.04 -8.61 -6.27
CA PHE A 265 -13.58 -8.75 -6.33
C PHE A 265 -13.04 -9.50 -5.11
N TYR A 266 -13.45 -9.10 -3.89
CA TYR A 266 -13.06 -9.80 -2.66
C TYR A 266 -13.64 -11.21 -2.60
N ASP A 267 -14.83 -11.40 -3.13
CA ASP A 267 -15.46 -12.71 -3.21
C ASP A 267 -14.74 -13.61 -4.22
N THR A 268 -14.32 -13.08 -5.36
CA THR A 268 -13.62 -13.84 -6.40
C THR A 268 -12.24 -14.29 -5.92
N ILE A 269 -11.44 -13.42 -5.26
CA ILE A 269 -10.16 -13.83 -4.67
C ILE A 269 -10.34 -14.81 -3.52
N SER A 270 -11.40 -14.67 -2.73
CA SER A 270 -11.75 -15.61 -1.67
C SER A 270 -12.18 -16.96 -2.24
N ALA A 271 -12.90 -16.97 -3.36
CA ALA A 271 -13.29 -18.19 -4.07
C ALA A 271 -12.06 -18.90 -4.67
N LEU A 272 -11.15 -18.16 -5.31
CA LEU A 272 -9.87 -18.70 -5.78
C LEU A 272 -9.08 -19.37 -4.64
N HIS A 273 -8.93 -18.65 -3.52
CA HIS A 273 -8.19 -19.17 -2.37
C HIS A 273 -8.84 -20.44 -1.80
N LYS A 274 -10.18 -20.46 -1.70
CA LYS A 274 -10.92 -21.63 -1.23
C LYS A 274 -10.84 -22.80 -2.20
N ALA A 275 -10.87 -22.55 -3.51
CA ALA A 275 -10.74 -23.58 -4.54
C ALA A 275 -9.33 -24.23 -4.50
N VAL A 276 -8.27 -23.41 -4.42
CA VAL A 276 -6.87 -23.89 -4.23
C VAL A 276 -6.76 -24.71 -2.95
N ARG A 277 -7.28 -24.23 -1.83
CA ARG A 277 -7.29 -24.94 -0.54
C ARG A 277 -8.09 -26.22 -0.60
N GLY A 278 -9.20 -26.22 -1.35
CA GLY A 278 -10.07 -27.37 -1.59
C GLY A 278 -9.51 -28.40 -2.58
N SER A 279 -8.34 -28.10 -3.20
CA SER A 279 -7.68 -28.97 -4.19
C SER A 279 -8.51 -29.20 -5.47
N ASP A 280 -9.21 -28.17 -5.92
CA ASP A 280 -9.94 -28.15 -7.19
C ASP A 280 -9.19 -27.27 -8.21
N PRO A 281 -8.40 -27.85 -9.13
CA PRO A 281 -7.61 -27.10 -10.11
C PRO A 281 -8.48 -26.39 -11.15
N ASP A 282 -9.61 -26.97 -11.54
CA ASP A 282 -10.48 -26.41 -12.57
C ASP A 282 -11.24 -25.20 -12.04
N ALA A 283 -11.83 -25.32 -10.85
CA ALA A 283 -12.44 -24.17 -10.17
C ALA A 283 -11.41 -23.08 -9.86
N SER A 284 -10.18 -23.45 -9.50
CA SER A 284 -9.08 -22.49 -9.25
C SER A 284 -8.73 -21.71 -10.51
N LEU A 285 -8.59 -22.39 -11.66
CA LEU A 285 -8.37 -21.74 -12.95
C LEU A 285 -9.54 -20.86 -13.35
N TYR A 286 -10.77 -21.32 -13.18
CA TYR A 286 -11.97 -20.55 -13.49
C TYR A 286 -11.98 -19.23 -12.73
N TRP A 287 -11.76 -19.25 -11.42
CA TRP A 287 -11.74 -18.04 -10.59
C TRP A 287 -10.56 -17.13 -10.91
N PHE A 288 -9.39 -17.69 -11.20
CA PHE A 288 -8.22 -16.93 -11.64
C PHE A 288 -8.49 -16.18 -12.96
N VAL A 289 -8.93 -16.90 -14.00
CA VAL A 289 -9.23 -16.30 -15.31
C VAL A 289 -10.34 -15.27 -15.20
N ARG A 290 -11.37 -15.54 -14.39
CA ARG A 290 -12.47 -14.59 -14.14
C ARG A 290 -11.98 -13.31 -13.46
N MET A 291 -10.97 -13.40 -12.58
CA MET A 291 -10.32 -12.21 -11.99
C MET A 291 -9.58 -11.41 -13.05
N ILE A 292 -8.75 -12.05 -13.87
CA ILE A 292 -7.97 -11.39 -14.92
C ILE A 292 -8.90 -10.74 -15.96
N ASP A 293 -9.88 -11.49 -16.47
CA ASP A 293 -10.91 -10.97 -17.39
C ASP A 293 -11.74 -9.83 -16.77
N GLY A 294 -11.89 -9.83 -15.44
CA GLY A 294 -12.48 -8.75 -14.65
C GLY A 294 -11.60 -7.50 -14.53
N GLY A 295 -10.37 -7.51 -15.06
CA GLY A 295 -9.44 -6.38 -15.02
C GLY A 295 -8.64 -6.26 -13.73
N VAL A 296 -8.59 -7.33 -12.93
CA VAL A 296 -7.69 -7.40 -11.77
C VAL A 296 -6.25 -7.36 -12.27
N ASP A 297 -5.41 -6.50 -11.67
CA ASP A 297 -3.98 -6.51 -11.97
C ASP A 297 -3.40 -7.90 -11.67
N PRO A 298 -2.81 -8.60 -12.66
CA PRO A 298 -2.24 -9.92 -12.46
C PRO A 298 -1.17 -9.97 -11.36
N ARG A 299 -0.49 -8.83 -11.07
CA ARG A 299 0.45 -8.71 -9.94
C ARG A 299 -0.24 -8.91 -8.59
N TYR A 300 -1.48 -8.45 -8.48
CA TYR A 300 -2.27 -8.70 -7.27
C TYR A 300 -2.55 -10.19 -7.10
N ALA A 301 -2.98 -10.87 -8.18
CA ALA A 301 -3.18 -12.32 -8.17
C ALA A 301 -1.89 -13.05 -7.81
N ALA A 302 -0.74 -12.66 -8.41
CA ALA A 302 0.58 -13.22 -8.10
C ALA A 302 0.92 -13.13 -6.61
N ARG A 303 0.73 -11.96 -5.97
CA ARG A 303 0.95 -11.80 -4.51
C ARG A 303 0.07 -12.75 -3.69
N ARG A 304 -1.15 -13.00 -4.14
CA ARG A 304 -2.06 -13.95 -3.48
C ARG A 304 -1.62 -15.39 -3.63
N LEU A 305 -1.10 -15.79 -4.80
CA LEU A 305 -0.55 -17.11 -5.01
C LEU A 305 0.67 -17.39 -4.11
N VAL A 306 1.58 -16.41 -3.97
CA VAL A 306 2.70 -16.48 -3.02
C VAL A 306 2.20 -16.68 -1.58
N ARG A 307 1.14 -15.96 -1.19
CA ARG A 307 0.51 -16.12 0.12
C ARG A 307 -0.08 -17.51 0.31
N MET A 308 -0.84 -18.03 -0.67
CA MET A 308 -1.42 -19.37 -0.63
C MET A 308 -0.35 -20.47 -0.52
N ALA A 309 0.77 -20.32 -1.25
CA ALA A 309 1.90 -21.23 -1.17
C ALA A 309 2.48 -21.36 0.24
N SER A 310 2.57 -20.24 0.96
CA SER A 310 3.09 -20.23 2.34
C SER A 310 2.06 -20.63 3.39
N GLU A 311 0.79 -20.26 3.20
CA GLU A 311 -0.27 -20.45 4.19
C GLU A 311 -0.92 -21.84 4.10
N ASP A 312 -1.21 -22.33 2.88
CA ASP A 312 -2.03 -23.52 2.68
C ASP A 312 -1.21 -24.76 2.25
N ILE A 313 -0.03 -24.57 1.66
CA ILE A 313 0.85 -25.67 1.26
C ILE A 313 2.02 -25.81 2.24
N GLY A 314 2.67 -24.72 2.59
CA GLY A 314 3.73 -24.67 3.60
C GLY A 314 4.84 -25.69 3.35
N LEU A 315 5.19 -26.45 4.39
CA LEU A 315 6.24 -27.48 4.33
C LEU A 315 5.76 -28.84 3.81
N ALA A 316 4.48 -28.99 3.52
CA ALA A 316 4.03 -30.22 2.84
C ALA A 316 4.63 -30.34 1.43
N ASP A 317 4.78 -29.20 0.72
CA ASP A 317 5.57 -29.10 -0.51
C ASP A 317 6.28 -27.74 -0.62
N PRO A 318 7.55 -27.63 -0.17
CA PRO A 318 8.32 -26.37 -0.20
C PRO A 318 8.53 -25.77 -1.59
N ARG A 319 8.37 -26.57 -2.67
CA ARG A 319 8.49 -26.09 -4.05
C ARG A 319 7.37 -25.13 -4.43
N ALA A 320 6.23 -25.20 -3.73
CA ALA A 320 5.07 -24.36 -4.00
C ALA A 320 5.39 -22.86 -3.92
N LEU A 321 6.12 -22.44 -2.88
CA LEU A 321 6.55 -21.05 -2.74
C LEU A 321 7.47 -20.61 -3.89
N ARG A 322 8.42 -21.48 -4.29
CA ARG A 322 9.33 -21.16 -5.40
C ARG A 322 8.57 -21.06 -6.73
N MET A 323 7.63 -21.99 -6.98
CA MET A 323 6.76 -21.95 -8.17
C MET A 323 5.95 -20.65 -8.25
N ALA A 324 5.37 -20.21 -7.14
CA ALA A 324 4.61 -18.97 -7.10
C ALA A 324 5.48 -17.72 -7.33
N LEU A 325 6.71 -17.70 -6.79
CA LEU A 325 7.67 -16.60 -7.00
C LEU A 325 8.18 -16.57 -8.44
N ASP A 326 8.53 -17.73 -9.02
CA ASP A 326 9.00 -17.82 -10.40
C ASP A 326 7.90 -17.41 -11.39
N ALA A 327 6.64 -17.77 -11.12
CA ALA A 327 5.49 -17.34 -11.92
C ALA A 327 5.28 -15.82 -11.84
N ALA A 328 5.39 -15.24 -10.65
CA ALA A 328 5.30 -13.78 -10.46
C ALA A 328 6.41 -13.06 -11.23
N GLU A 329 7.67 -13.52 -11.12
CA GLU A 329 8.82 -12.96 -11.85
C GLU A 329 8.66 -13.12 -13.38
N THR A 330 8.16 -14.25 -13.84
CA THR A 330 7.88 -14.50 -15.26
C THR A 330 6.84 -13.50 -15.78
N TYR A 331 5.77 -13.26 -15.01
CA TYR A 331 4.77 -12.26 -15.38
C TYR A 331 5.38 -10.84 -15.47
N GLU A 332 6.27 -10.45 -14.54
CA GLU A 332 6.94 -9.13 -14.59
C GLU A 332 7.81 -8.96 -15.85
N ARG A 333 8.35 -10.05 -16.40
CA ARG A 333 9.19 -10.02 -17.60
C ARG A 333 8.38 -10.03 -18.89
N LEU A 334 7.31 -10.81 -18.97
CA LEU A 334 6.54 -11.04 -20.19
C LEU A 334 5.32 -10.11 -20.30
N GLY A 335 4.71 -9.71 -19.16
CA GLY A 335 3.46 -8.95 -19.15
C GLY A 335 2.25 -9.78 -19.60
N SER A 336 1.13 -9.08 -19.84
CA SER A 336 -0.09 -9.67 -20.38
C SER A 336 -0.06 -9.64 -21.92
N PRO A 337 -0.59 -10.67 -22.60
CA PRO A 337 -1.23 -11.86 -22.03
C PRO A 337 -0.25 -13.02 -21.71
N GLU A 338 0.99 -13.01 -22.20
CA GLU A 338 1.91 -14.15 -22.19
C GLU A 338 2.29 -14.60 -20.77
N GLY A 339 2.55 -13.62 -19.88
CA GLY A 339 2.93 -13.89 -18.50
C GLY A 339 1.80 -14.47 -17.64
N GLU A 340 0.54 -14.29 -18.05
CA GLU A 340 -0.62 -14.85 -17.35
C GLU A 340 -0.63 -16.36 -17.32
N LEU A 341 -0.06 -17.01 -18.35
CA LEU A 341 0.07 -18.47 -18.42
C LEU A 341 0.96 -19.03 -17.31
N ALA A 342 2.03 -18.32 -16.94
CA ALA A 342 2.89 -18.72 -15.83
C ALA A 342 2.14 -18.66 -14.48
N LEU A 343 1.31 -17.63 -14.28
CA LEU A 343 0.45 -17.54 -13.10
C LEU A 343 -0.60 -18.65 -13.08
N ALA A 344 -1.23 -18.96 -14.22
CA ALA A 344 -2.17 -20.08 -14.37
C ALA A 344 -1.52 -21.43 -14.02
N GLN A 345 -0.28 -21.67 -14.47
CA GLN A 345 0.50 -22.85 -14.12
C GLN A 345 0.70 -22.96 -12.60
N ALA A 346 1.05 -21.83 -11.94
CA ALA A 346 1.18 -21.79 -10.48
C ALA A 346 -0.15 -22.08 -9.77
N VAL A 347 -1.29 -21.55 -10.28
CA VAL A 347 -2.63 -21.84 -9.74
C VAL A 347 -2.90 -23.35 -9.73
N VAL A 348 -2.69 -24.02 -10.86
CA VAL A 348 -2.90 -25.48 -10.99
C VAL A 348 -1.98 -26.22 -10.02
N TYR A 349 -0.69 -25.86 -10.00
CA TYR A 349 0.27 -26.49 -9.10
C TYR A 349 -0.15 -26.39 -7.64
N LEU A 350 -0.50 -25.18 -7.19
CA LEU A 350 -0.94 -24.92 -5.82
C LEU A 350 -2.24 -25.67 -5.49
N ALA A 351 -3.15 -25.80 -6.46
CA ALA A 351 -4.39 -26.54 -6.27
C ALA A 351 -4.15 -28.04 -6.04
N VAL A 352 -3.20 -28.65 -6.72
CA VAL A 352 -2.94 -30.10 -6.59
C VAL A 352 -1.87 -30.45 -5.55
N ALA A 353 -1.08 -29.50 -5.07
CA ALA A 353 -0.07 -29.72 -4.05
C ALA A 353 -0.68 -30.20 -2.72
N PRO A 354 0.03 -31.04 -1.94
CA PRO A 354 -0.42 -31.44 -0.61
C PRO A 354 -0.56 -30.20 0.30
N LYS A 355 -1.64 -30.15 1.08
CA LYS A 355 -1.99 -28.99 1.90
C LYS A 355 -1.47 -29.11 3.33
N SER A 356 -0.86 -28.03 3.84
CA SER A 356 -0.52 -27.85 5.26
C SER A 356 -0.54 -26.39 5.64
N ASN A 357 -1.23 -26.07 6.72
CA ASN A 357 -1.18 -24.77 7.39
C ASN A 357 -0.41 -24.85 8.71
N ALA A 358 0.35 -25.92 8.96
CA ALA A 358 1.02 -26.14 10.23
C ALA A 358 1.99 -25.01 10.61
N VAL A 359 2.75 -24.48 9.65
CA VAL A 359 3.66 -23.34 9.88
C VAL A 359 2.87 -22.06 10.19
N TYR A 360 1.78 -21.79 9.48
CA TYR A 360 0.92 -20.63 9.72
C TYR A 360 0.32 -20.67 11.13
N THR A 361 -0.20 -21.82 11.53
CA THR A 361 -0.75 -22.03 12.86
C THR A 361 0.33 -21.89 13.94
N ALA A 362 1.50 -22.49 13.72
CA ALA A 362 2.64 -22.41 14.64
C ALA A 362 3.12 -20.96 14.82
N TYR A 363 3.25 -20.21 13.74
CA TYR A 363 3.66 -18.80 13.78
C TYR A 363 2.66 -17.95 14.59
N ASN A 364 1.36 -18.13 14.37
CA ASN A 364 0.33 -17.39 15.11
C ASN A 364 0.36 -17.74 16.59
N ALA A 365 0.48 -19.04 16.94
CA ALA A 365 0.59 -19.49 18.33
C ALA A 365 1.83 -18.92 19.02
N ALA A 366 2.99 -18.95 18.35
CA ALA A 366 4.24 -18.37 18.88
C ALA A 366 4.11 -16.85 19.08
N ARG A 367 3.51 -16.15 18.12
CA ARG A 367 3.26 -14.70 18.21
C ARG A 367 2.36 -14.34 19.38
N ASP A 368 1.30 -15.10 19.59
CA ASP A 368 0.37 -14.87 20.70
C ASP A 368 0.99 -15.21 22.04
N PHE A 369 1.85 -16.25 22.09
CA PHE A 369 2.65 -16.58 23.27
C PHE A 369 3.58 -15.43 23.64
N VAL A 370 4.39 -14.94 22.70
CA VAL A 370 5.34 -13.83 22.92
C VAL A 370 4.63 -12.54 23.37
N ARG A 371 3.46 -12.24 22.80
CA ARG A 371 2.65 -11.05 23.21
C ARG A 371 2.19 -11.12 24.66
N LYS A 372 1.92 -12.31 25.18
CA LYS A 372 1.48 -12.52 26.57
C LYS A 372 2.66 -12.61 27.54
N ASP A 373 3.82 -13.10 27.06
CA ASP A 373 5.00 -13.34 27.90
C ASP A 373 5.82 -12.06 28.19
N GLY A 374 5.75 -11.05 27.31
CA GLY A 374 6.52 -9.82 27.44
C GLY A 374 7.97 -9.95 26.97
N THR A 375 8.86 -9.06 27.46
CA THR A 375 10.27 -9.04 27.08
C THR A 375 11.10 -9.99 27.96
N ARG A 376 11.82 -10.93 27.35
CA ARG A 376 12.71 -11.87 28.01
C ARG A 376 14.17 -11.66 27.62
N ALA A 377 15.06 -11.84 28.57
CA ALA A 377 16.50 -11.81 28.29
C ALA A 377 16.94 -13.10 27.58
N VAL A 378 17.84 -12.94 26.59
CA VAL A 378 18.48 -14.11 25.97
C VAL A 378 19.42 -14.76 27.01
N PRO A 379 19.34 -16.07 27.25
CA PRO A 379 20.25 -16.78 28.16
C PRO A 379 21.73 -16.54 27.79
N LEU A 380 22.60 -16.42 28.80
CA LEU A 380 24.03 -16.13 28.58
C LEU A 380 24.70 -17.17 27.66
N ARG A 381 24.34 -18.44 27.78
CA ARG A 381 24.86 -19.54 26.98
C ARG A 381 24.54 -19.37 25.46
N LEU A 382 23.45 -18.67 25.11
CA LEU A 382 23.04 -18.45 23.74
C LEU A 382 23.55 -17.13 23.15
N ARG A 383 24.29 -16.32 23.95
CA ARG A 383 24.83 -15.05 23.47
C ARG A 383 26.20 -15.25 22.85
N ASN A 384 26.47 -14.59 21.74
CA ASN A 384 27.79 -14.58 21.12
C ASN A 384 28.81 -13.82 21.98
N ALA A 385 30.06 -14.34 22.06
CA ALA A 385 31.16 -13.75 22.81
C ALA A 385 32.36 -13.37 21.89
N PRO A 386 32.22 -12.43 20.94
CA PRO A 386 33.30 -12.10 20.02
C PRO A 386 34.47 -11.37 20.66
N THR A 387 34.31 -10.79 21.85
CA THR A 387 35.37 -10.04 22.55
C THR A 387 35.80 -10.73 23.83
N ALA A 388 37.05 -10.46 24.32
CA ALA A 388 37.51 -10.96 25.59
C ALA A 388 36.67 -10.50 26.77
N LEU A 389 36.12 -9.28 26.73
CA LEU A 389 35.23 -8.76 27.73
C LEU A 389 33.93 -9.59 27.81
N MET A 390 33.33 -9.92 26.67
CA MET A 390 32.11 -10.73 26.64
C MET A 390 32.35 -12.15 27.14
N LYS A 391 33.52 -12.75 26.83
CA LYS A 391 33.91 -14.04 27.39
C LYS A 391 34.09 -13.97 28.91
N GLY A 392 34.64 -12.84 29.44
CA GLY A 392 34.75 -12.59 30.85
C GLY A 392 33.41 -12.39 31.57
N LEU A 393 32.34 -12.09 30.84
CA LEU A 393 30.96 -11.99 31.32
C LEU A 393 30.15 -13.28 31.10
N ASP A 394 30.80 -14.40 30.89
CA ASP A 394 30.22 -15.74 30.68
C ASP A 394 29.29 -15.88 29.46
N TYR A 395 29.43 -14.98 28.46
CA TYR A 395 28.68 -15.11 27.21
C TYR A 395 29.16 -16.34 26.43
N GLY A 396 28.21 -17.19 26.02
CA GLY A 396 28.46 -18.44 25.29
C GLY A 396 29.00 -19.58 26.18
N ARG A 397 29.14 -19.36 27.49
CA ARG A 397 29.66 -20.40 28.40
C ARG A 397 28.66 -21.54 28.51
N GLY A 398 29.16 -22.77 28.28
CA GLY A 398 28.37 -24.00 28.34
C GLY A 398 27.51 -24.24 27.05
N TYR A 399 27.65 -23.42 26.01
CA TYR A 399 27.00 -23.69 24.75
C TYR A 399 27.63 -24.91 24.06
N ARG A 400 26.81 -25.92 23.74
CA ARG A 400 27.21 -27.10 22.98
C ARG A 400 26.95 -26.89 21.52
N TYR A 401 28.02 -26.92 20.72
CA TYR A 401 27.93 -26.69 19.26
C TYR A 401 27.40 -27.97 18.57
N ALA A 402 26.19 -27.93 18.05
CA ALA A 402 25.48 -29.10 17.53
C ALA A 402 26.26 -29.87 16.44
N HIS A 403 27.12 -29.18 15.65
CA HIS A 403 27.93 -29.84 14.63
C HIS A 403 29.04 -30.74 15.20
N ASP A 404 29.44 -30.54 16.46
CA ASP A 404 30.44 -31.37 17.15
C ASP A 404 29.78 -32.57 17.83
N GLU A 405 28.46 -32.64 17.86
CA GLU A 405 27.68 -33.69 18.50
C GLU A 405 27.27 -34.79 17.52
N GLU A 406 27.06 -35.99 18.05
CA GLU A 406 26.58 -37.14 17.24
C GLU A 406 25.26 -36.83 16.53
N GLY A 407 25.23 -37.08 15.21
CA GLY A 407 24.06 -36.77 14.37
C GLY A 407 23.77 -35.27 14.21
N GLY A 408 24.70 -34.37 14.61
CA GLY A 408 24.53 -32.93 14.53
C GLY A 408 23.44 -32.40 15.47
N PHE A 409 23.25 -33.06 16.64
CA PHE A 409 22.16 -32.72 17.56
C PHE A 409 22.62 -32.75 19.01
N ALA A 410 22.59 -31.62 19.69
CA ALA A 410 22.93 -31.50 21.10
C ALA A 410 21.76 -31.91 21.98
N ALA A 411 21.60 -33.23 22.19
CA ALA A 411 20.51 -33.77 23.00
C ALA A 411 20.55 -33.26 24.44
N GLY A 412 19.39 -32.96 25.00
CA GLY A 412 19.23 -32.42 26.35
C GLY A 412 19.35 -30.89 26.46
N GLU A 413 19.87 -30.20 25.43
CA GLU A 413 19.99 -28.75 25.43
C GLU A 413 18.62 -28.04 25.38
N SER A 414 18.56 -26.89 26.06
CA SER A 414 17.41 -25.99 26.02
C SER A 414 17.78 -24.68 25.35
N TYR A 415 17.00 -24.25 24.37
CA TYR A 415 17.14 -22.98 23.68
C TYR A 415 16.09 -21.95 24.11
N TRP A 416 15.37 -22.23 25.19
CA TRP A 416 14.38 -21.35 25.78
C TRP A 416 15.01 -20.39 26.78
N PRO A 417 14.38 -19.24 27.08
CA PRO A 417 14.72 -18.44 28.25
C PRO A 417 14.66 -19.30 29.53
N ASP A 418 15.55 -19.04 30.51
CA ASP A 418 15.73 -19.90 31.67
C ASP A 418 14.48 -19.98 32.56
N ASP A 419 13.64 -18.95 32.52
CA ASP A 419 12.41 -18.82 33.30
C ASP A 419 11.13 -19.12 32.50
N VAL A 420 11.26 -19.68 31.28
CA VAL A 420 10.14 -20.05 30.42
C VAL A 420 10.10 -21.54 30.16
N ALA A 421 8.99 -22.17 30.47
CA ALA A 421 8.78 -23.58 30.15
C ALA A 421 8.72 -23.78 28.62
N PRO A 422 9.47 -24.75 28.06
CA PRO A 422 9.43 -25.04 26.63
C PRO A 422 8.01 -25.33 26.15
N ALA A 423 7.61 -24.66 25.03
CA ALA A 423 6.35 -24.87 24.38
C ALA A 423 6.55 -25.45 22.96
N TYR A 424 5.56 -26.17 22.46
CA TYR A 424 5.56 -26.75 21.12
C TYR A 424 4.53 -26.04 20.25
N PHE A 425 5.00 -25.23 19.31
CA PHE A 425 4.12 -24.50 18.38
C PHE A 425 3.91 -25.27 17.08
N TYR A 426 4.97 -25.88 16.54
CA TYR A 426 4.93 -26.55 15.25
C TYR A 426 4.54 -28.03 15.40
N ALA A 427 3.39 -28.36 14.81
CA ALA A 427 2.85 -29.72 14.72
C ALA A 427 2.68 -30.09 13.24
N PRO A 428 3.62 -30.85 12.63
CA PRO A 428 3.52 -31.25 11.24
C PRO A 428 2.29 -32.13 10.99
N VAL A 429 1.70 -31.99 9.78
CA VAL A 429 0.59 -32.83 9.34
C VAL A 429 1.10 -34.06 8.55
N ALA A 430 0.32 -35.14 8.51
CA ALA A 430 0.68 -36.36 7.80
C ALA A 430 0.47 -36.20 6.27
N ARG A 431 1.13 -35.20 5.63
CA ARG A 431 1.02 -34.92 4.20
C ARG A 431 2.37 -34.44 3.63
N GLY A 432 2.69 -34.91 2.42
CA GLY A 432 3.88 -34.48 1.70
C GLY A 432 5.17 -34.66 2.50
N LEU A 433 6.04 -33.65 2.47
CA LEU A 433 7.31 -33.66 3.18
C LEU A 433 7.14 -33.68 4.71
N GLU A 434 6.03 -33.17 5.24
CA GLU A 434 5.80 -33.09 6.68
C GLU A 434 5.68 -34.48 7.35
N ILE A 435 5.40 -35.56 6.61
CA ILE A 435 5.50 -36.95 7.13
C ILE A 435 6.91 -37.22 7.65
N ARG A 436 7.93 -36.95 6.82
CA ARG A 436 9.34 -37.14 7.19
C ARG A 436 9.80 -36.17 8.29
N ILE A 437 9.30 -34.94 8.25
CA ILE A 437 9.57 -33.94 9.29
C ILE A 437 9.01 -34.43 10.64
N SER A 438 7.80 -35.00 10.65
CA SER A 438 7.17 -35.54 11.86
C SER A 438 8.00 -36.69 12.46
N GLU A 439 8.44 -37.63 11.65
CA GLU A 439 9.32 -38.74 12.06
C GLU A 439 10.62 -38.22 12.66
N LYS A 440 11.28 -37.27 12.00
CA LYS A 440 12.52 -36.66 12.49
C LYS A 440 12.31 -35.92 13.82
N LEU A 441 11.22 -35.15 13.95
CA LEU A 441 10.91 -34.45 15.20
C LEU A 441 10.61 -35.39 16.35
N ALA A 442 9.91 -36.50 16.11
CA ALA A 442 9.65 -37.53 17.13
C ALA A 442 10.96 -38.12 17.63
N GLU A 443 11.89 -38.45 16.76
CA GLU A 443 13.21 -38.97 17.12
C GLU A 443 14.04 -37.96 17.92
N LEU A 444 14.11 -36.69 17.51
CA LEU A 444 14.83 -35.64 18.21
C LEU A 444 14.25 -35.40 19.61
N ARG A 445 12.94 -35.47 19.78
CA ARG A 445 12.26 -35.34 21.07
C ARG A 445 12.59 -36.52 21.98
N ARG A 446 12.59 -37.75 21.42
CA ARG A 446 12.99 -38.94 22.15
C ARG A 446 14.42 -38.83 22.69
N LEU A 447 15.39 -38.44 21.86
CA LEU A 447 16.79 -38.23 22.24
C LEU A 447 16.92 -37.14 23.34
N ASN A 448 16.17 -36.04 23.21
CA ASN A 448 16.14 -35.02 24.28
C ASN A 448 15.62 -35.55 25.62
N ASP A 449 14.55 -36.35 25.59
CA ASP A 449 13.96 -36.90 26.82
C ASP A 449 14.87 -37.94 27.47
N GLU A 450 15.59 -38.72 26.67
CA GLU A 450 16.60 -39.68 27.16
C GLU A 450 17.80 -38.96 27.79
N ALA A 451 18.34 -37.94 27.12
CA ALA A 451 19.46 -37.14 27.65
C ALA A 451 19.12 -36.42 28.95
N LYS A 452 17.87 -35.97 29.16
CA LYS A 452 17.40 -35.33 30.39
C LYS A 452 17.18 -36.33 31.55
N LYS A 453 17.03 -37.62 31.24
CA LYS A 453 16.85 -38.68 32.24
C LYS A 453 18.18 -39.35 32.61
N ALA A 454 19.22 -39.14 31.82
CA ALA A 454 20.57 -39.63 32.15
C ALA A 454 21.08 -38.88 33.40
N PRO A 455 21.66 -39.58 34.39
CA PRO A 455 22.08 -39.02 35.67
C PRO A 455 23.24 -38.01 35.57
#